data_598b66ae290ddb0d3c070499331c8f96
#
_entry.id   598b66ae290ddb0d3c070499331c8f96
#
_cell.length_a   1.000
_cell.length_b   1.000
_cell.length_c   1.000
_cell.angle_alpha   90.00
_cell.angle_beta   90.00
_cell.angle_gamma   90.00
#
_symmetry.space_group_name_H-M   'P 1'
#
loop_
_entity.id
_entity.type
_entity.pdbx_description
1 polymer ?
#
loop_
_entity_poly.entity_id
_entity_poly.type
_entity_poly.pdbx_seq_one_letter_code
_entity_poly.pdbx_strand_id
1 'polypeptide(L)'
;PTDIVADIGAGTGYFVFRISPLVPQGQVLAVDIQQEMLDIIESRAAGTADNVSTVLGTVTDINVPDASVDLILLVDAYHEFSHPREMGRSMFRALKPGGRVALVEYRAEDPSVAIKPLHKMSQEQAIREMEALGLRWAATSDRLPQQHLMFFTRPAD
;
A
#
# COMPACT_ATOMS: atom_id res chain seq x y z
N PRO A 1 11.11 -9.38 10.18
CA PRO A 1 12.45 -9.17 9.59
C PRO A 1 12.61 -9.81 8.21
N THR A 2 11.81 -10.84 7.90
CA THR A 2 11.87 -11.63 6.65
C THR A 2 10.72 -11.31 5.70
N ASP A 3 9.85 -10.39 6.05
CA ASP A 3 8.64 -10.09 5.28
C ASP A 3 8.98 -9.41 3.94
N ILE A 4 8.20 -9.72 2.93
CA ILE A 4 8.19 -8.99 1.67
C ILE A 4 7.07 -7.95 1.75
N VAL A 5 7.43 -6.69 1.68
CA VAL A 5 6.50 -5.56 1.80
C VAL A 5 6.42 -4.81 0.49
N ALA A 6 5.22 -4.60 -0.03
CA ALA A 6 4.99 -3.76 -1.20
C ALA A 6 4.40 -2.40 -0.77
N ASP A 7 5.07 -1.32 -1.12
CA ASP A 7 4.61 0.06 -0.97
C ASP A 7 4.01 0.51 -2.30
N ILE A 8 2.68 0.66 -2.35
CA ILE A 8 1.93 0.96 -3.58
C ILE A 8 1.65 2.46 -3.65
N GLY A 9 2.09 3.11 -4.73
CA GLY A 9 2.18 4.56 -4.83
C GLY A 9 3.39 5.09 -4.05
N ALA A 10 4.53 4.43 -4.24
CA ALA A 10 5.74 4.66 -3.43
C ALA A 10 6.33 6.08 -3.59
N GLY A 11 5.98 6.81 -4.66
CA GLY A 11 6.48 8.12 -4.96
C GLY A 11 8.01 8.15 -4.94
N THR A 12 8.60 9.07 -4.20
CA THR A 12 10.06 9.16 -4.06
C THR A 12 10.65 8.25 -2.97
N GLY A 13 9.87 7.28 -2.44
CA GLY A 13 10.34 6.27 -1.50
C GLY A 13 10.33 6.70 -0.03
N TYR A 14 9.44 7.59 0.38
CA TYR A 14 9.39 8.05 1.78
C TYR A 14 9.23 6.90 2.77
N PHE A 15 8.30 5.98 2.52
CA PHE A 15 8.08 4.80 3.36
C PHE A 15 9.03 3.66 3.02
N VAL A 16 9.40 3.46 1.76
CA VAL A 16 10.35 2.44 1.30
C VAL A 16 11.61 2.42 2.16
N PHE A 17 12.28 3.57 2.32
CA PHE A 17 13.52 3.66 3.10
C PHE A 17 13.34 3.61 4.62
N ARG A 18 12.12 3.73 5.12
CA ARG A 18 11.78 3.53 6.54
C ARG A 18 11.45 2.08 6.85
N ILE A 19 10.90 1.36 5.87
CA ILE A 19 10.55 -0.06 5.98
C ILE A 19 11.78 -0.94 5.77
N SER A 20 12.65 -0.60 4.81
CA SER A 20 13.84 -1.38 4.46
C SER A 20 14.65 -1.86 5.67
N PRO A 21 15.03 -1.01 6.66
CA PRO A 21 15.77 -1.46 7.83
C PRO A 21 14.95 -2.34 8.80
N LEU A 22 13.62 -2.37 8.68
CA LEU A 22 12.74 -3.21 9.51
C LEU A 22 12.63 -4.65 8.98
N VAL A 23 12.96 -4.86 7.71
CA VAL A 23 12.92 -6.16 7.04
C VAL A 23 14.29 -6.51 6.41
N PRO A 24 15.36 -6.55 7.21
CA PRO A 24 16.73 -6.68 6.70
C PRO A 24 17.01 -8.03 6.02
N GLN A 25 16.19 -9.04 6.25
CA GLN A 25 16.25 -10.37 5.63
C GLN A 25 15.06 -10.60 4.67
N GLY A 26 14.22 -9.60 4.50
CA GLY A 26 13.10 -9.56 3.59
C GLY A 26 13.37 -8.66 2.40
N GLN A 27 12.30 -8.10 1.84
CA GLN A 27 12.39 -7.22 0.67
C GLN A 27 11.33 -6.11 0.76
N VAL A 28 11.65 -4.94 0.24
CA VAL A 28 10.68 -3.87 -0.01
C VAL A 28 10.54 -3.67 -1.51
N LEU A 29 9.31 -3.84 -2.00
CA LEU A 29 8.93 -3.58 -3.38
C LEU A 29 8.32 -2.19 -3.45
N ALA A 30 9.01 -1.25 -4.07
CA ALA A 30 8.51 0.09 -4.35
C ALA A 30 7.72 0.06 -5.66
N VAL A 31 6.40 0.16 -5.59
CA VAL A 31 5.52 0.09 -6.76
C VAL A 31 4.97 1.47 -7.08
N ASP A 32 5.19 1.95 -8.29
CA ASP A 32 4.62 3.20 -8.78
C ASP A 32 4.28 3.07 -10.27
N ILE A 33 3.39 3.92 -10.79
CA ILE A 33 3.06 3.98 -12.21
C ILE A 33 3.95 4.97 -12.98
N GLN A 34 4.72 5.77 -12.27
CA GLN A 34 5.61 6.79 -12.80
C GLN A 34 7.06 6.29 -12.74
N GLN A 35 7.67 6.04 -13.89
CA GLN A 35 9.06 5.56 -13.97
C GLN A 35 10.04 6.54 -13.29
N GLU A 36 9.80 7.83 -13.41
CA GLU A 36 10.66 8.87 -12.83
C GLU A 36 10.74 8.78 -11.30
N MET A 37 9.65 8.34 -10.63
CA MET A 37 9.64 8.10 -9.19
C MET A 37 10.50 6.90 -8.82
N LEU A 38 10.41 5.84 -9.62
CA LEU A 38 11.20 4.63 -9.42
C LEU A 38 12.70 4.89 -9.65
N ASP A 39 13.06 5.67 -10.66
CA ASP A 39 14.45 6.06 -10.94
C ASP A 39 15.08 6.82 -9.74
N ILE A 40 14.30 7.68 -9.08
CA ILE A 40 14.72 8.36 -7.84
C ILE A 40 14.97 7.35 -6.73
N ILE A 41 14.07 6.37 -6.55
CA ILE A 41 14.22 5.33 -5.53
C ILE A 41 15.47 4.49 -5.81
N GLU A 42 15.68 4.04 -7.04
CA GLU A 42 16.86 3.26 -7.44
C GLU A 42 18.15 4.01 -7.16
N SER A 43 18.22 5.28 -7.55
CA SER A 43 19.38 6.14 -7.29
C SER A 43 19.67 6.26 -5.79
N ARG A 44 18.65 6.36 -4.94
CA ARG A 44 18.79 6.48 -3.49
C ARG A 44 19.12 5.15 -2.81
N ALA A 45 18.61 4.03 -3.34
CA ALA A 45 18.84 2.70 -2.79
C ALA A 45 20.26 2.20 -3.08
N ALA A 46 20.88 2.64 -4.16
CA ALA A 46 22.19 2.18 -4.59
C ALA A 46 23.25 2.28 -3.47
N GLY A 47 23.74 1.12 -3.02
CA GLY A 47 24.75 1.00 -1.96
C GLY A 47 24.27 1.35 -0.53
N THR A 48 22.96 1.57 -0.32
CA THR A 48 22.38 1.92 0.99
C THR A 48 21.23 1.05 1.42
N ALA A 49 20.51 0.42 0.50
CA ALA A 49 19.32 -0.39 0.77
C ALA A 49 19.20 -1.53 -0.26
N ASP A 50 20.04 -2.55 -0.12
CA ASP A 50 20.13 -3.69 -1.07
C ASP A 50 18.87 -4.56 -1.10
N ASN A 51 17.98 -4.45 -0.11
CA ASN A 51 16.70 -5.15 -0.05
C ASN A 51 15.54 -4.35 -0.65
N VAL A 52 15.78 -3.24 -1.33
CA VAL A 52 14.78 -2.46 -2.05
C VAL A 52 14.82 -2.79 -3.53
N SER A 53 13.65 -3.03 -4.12
CA SER A 53 13.48 -3.21 -5.57
C SER A 53 12.31 -2.35 -6.05
N THR A 54 12.39 -1.85 -7.27
CA THR A 54 11.34 -1.09 -7.91
C THR A 54 10.49 -1.96 -8.82
N VAL A 55 9.22 -1.65 -8.93
CA VAL A 55 8.26 -2.32 -9.83
C VAL A 55 7.40 -1.26 -10.52
N LEU A 56 7.48 -1.20 -11.84
CA LEU A 56 6.60 -0.34 -12.63
C LEU A 56 5.22 -1.00 -12.73
N GLY A 57 4.25 -0.40 -12.06
CA GLY A 57 2.85 -0.78 -12.14
C GLY A 57 2.13 -0.11 -13.32
N THR A 58 0.86 -0.43 -13.45
CA THR A 58 -0.07 0.21 -14.38
C THR A 58 -1.27 0.77 -13.61
N VAL A 59 -2.21 1.40 -14.30
CA VAL A 59 -3.45 1.88 -13.66
C VAL A 59 -4.41 0.75 -13.27
N THR A 60 -4.13 -0.50 -13.65
CA THR A 60 -4.98 -1.68 -13.39
C THR A 60 -4.25 -2.85 -12.72
N ASP A 61 -2.92 -2.81 -12.65
CA ASP A 61 -2.13 -3.91 -12.11
C ASP A 61 -0.85 -3.40 -11.43
N ILE A 62 -0.56 -3.90 -10.25
CA ILE A 62 0.66 -3.57 -9.52
C ILE A 62 1.90 -4.30 -10.06
N ASN A 63 1.72 -5.24 -10.99
CA ASN A 63 2.77 -6.06 -11.60
C ASN A 63 3.65 -6.82 -10.60
N VAL A 64 3.10 -7.18 -9.45
CA VAL A 64 3.76 -7.99 -8.43
C VAL A 64 3.27 -9.43 -8.55
N PRO A 65 4.16 -10.45 -8.48
CA PRO A 65 3.77 -11.86 -8.61
C PRO A 65 2.70 -12.28 -7.60
N ASP A 66 1.83 -13.21 -7.99
CA ASP A 66 0.79 -13.76 -7.12
C ASP A 66 1.39 -14.42 -5.87
N ALA A 67 0.72 -14.28 -4.73
CA ALA A 67 1.07 -14.88 -3.45
C ALA A 67 2.55 -14.68 -3.04
N SER A 68 3.10 -13.51 -3.31
CA SER A 68 4.52 -13.19 -3.08
C SER A 68 4.77 -12.25 -1.92
N VAL A 69 3.79 -11.42 -1.51
CA VAL A 69 3.99 -10.39 -0.49
C VAL A 69 3.25 -10.68 0.81
N ASP A 70 3.85 -10.31 1.93
CA ASP A 70 3.29 -10.48 3.28
C ASP A 70 2.46 -9.27 3.70
N LEU A 71 2.86 -8.07 3.25
CA LEU A 71 2.20 -6.81 3.57
C LEU A 71 2.17 -5.89 2.34
N ILE A 72 1.02 -5.31 2.07
CA ILE A 72 0.86 -4.17 1.17
C ILE A 72 0.60 -2.93 2.01
N LEU A 73 1.35 -1.87 1.76
CA LEU A 73 1.15 -0.54 2.32
C LEU A 73 0.59 0.38 1.25
N LEU A 74 -0.44 1.15 1.61
CA LEU A 74 -0.99 2.26 0.82
C LEU A 74 -1.12 3.47 1.73
N VAL A 75 -0.47 4.57 1.39
CA VAL A 75 -0.56 5.83 2.15
C VAL A 75 -0.98 6.95 1.22
N ASP A 76 -2.19 7.45 1.44
CA ASP A 76 -2.78 8.54 0.65
C ASP A 76 -2.71 8.28 -0.87
N ALA A 77 -2.86 7.03 -1.29
CA ALA A 77 -2.70 6.59 -2.67
C ALA A 77 -3.96 5.91 -3.24
N TYR A 78 -4.73 5.19 -2.42
CA TYR A 78 -5.86 4.41 -2.91
C TYR A 78 -6.96 5.28 -3.54
N HIS A 79 -7.24 6.44 -2.96
CA HIS A 79 -8.24 7.38 -3.49
C HIS A 79 -7.88 7.95 -4.89
N GLU A 80 -6.61 7.83 -5.31
CA GLU A 80 -6.14 8.27 -6.64
C GLU A 80 -6.31 7.21 -7.72
N PHE A 81 -6.68 5.98 -7.36
CA PHE A 81 -6.82 4.91 -8.35
C PHE A 81 -7.99 5.16 -9.30
N SER A 82 -7.69 5.31 -10.59
CA SER A 82 -8.71 5.43 -11.64
C SER A 82 -9.47 4.11 -11.88
N HIS A 83 -8.86 2.97 -11.53
CA HIS A 83 -9.43 1.62 -11.65
C HIS A 83 -9.27 0.86 -10.32
N PRO A 84 -9.96 1.29 -9.23
CA PRO A 84 -9.71 0.75 -7.88
C PRO A 84 -10.06 -0.74 -7.76
N ARG A 85 -11.04 -1.23 -8.53
CA ARG A 85 -11.42 -2.64 -8.52
C ARG A 85 -10.34 -3.54 -9.13
N GLU A 86 -9.79 -3.16 -10.27
CA GLU A 86 -8.73 -3.89 -10.96
C GLU A 86 -7.44 -3.88 -10.13
N MET A 87 -7.04 -2.70 -9.67
CA MET A 87 -5.89 -2.54 -8.77
C MET A 87 -6.05 -3.38 -7.49
N GLY A 88 -7.23 -3.30 -6.85
CA GLY A 88 -7.53 -4.09 -5.66
C GLY A 88 -7.46 -5.60 -5.89
N ARG A 89 -7.95 -6.09 -7.04
CA ARG A 89 -7.80 -7.49 -7.42
C ARG A 89 -6.34 -7.90 -7.62
N SER A 90 -5.55 -7.04 -8.24
CA SER A 90 -4.11 -7.27 -8.42
C SER A 90 -3.40 -7.34 -7.05
N MET A 91 -3.69 -6.40 -6.15
CA MET A 91 -3.19 -6.42 -4.77
C MET A 91 -3.60 -7.69 -4.02
N PHE A 92 -4.88 -8.09 -4.12
CA PHE A 92 -5.36 -9.33 -3.48
C PHE A 92 -4.61 -10.56 -3.98
N ARG A 93 -4.36 -10.68 -5.29
CA ARG A 93 -3.59 -11.80 -5.84
C ARG A 93 -2.14 -11.81 -5.34
N ALA A 94 -1.50 -10.65 -5.29
CA ALA A 94 -0.11 -10.51 -4.85
C ALA A 94 0.13 -10.88 -3.38
N LEU A 95 -0.86 -10.67 -2.51
CA LEU A 95 -0.78 -11.06 -1.10
C LEU A 95 -0.68 -12.58 -0.97
N LYS A 96 0.17 -13.05 -0.05
CA LYS A 96 0.13 -14.44 0.43
C LYS A 96 -1.19 -14.70 1.18
N PRO A 97 -1.67 -15.97 1.26
CA PRO A 97 -2.70 -16.34 2.23
C PRO A 97 -2.30 -15.88 3.64
N GLY A 98 -3.19 -15.19 4.35
CA GLY A 98 -2.88 -14.55 5.64
C GLY A 98 -2.12 -13.23 5.54
N GLY A 99 -1.72 -12.81 4.35
CA GLY A 99 -1.09 -11.51 4.12
C GLY A 99 -2.03 -10.34 4.39
N ARG A 100 -1.46 -9.16 4.60
CA ARG A 100 -2.19 -7.99 5.11
C ARG A 100 -2.08 -6.78 4.20
N VAL A 101 -3.10 -5.92 4.25
CA VAL A 101 -3.05 -4.56 3.72
C VAL A 101 -3.09 -3.59 4.91
N ALA A 102 -2.19 -2.61 4.91
CA ALA A 102 -2.25 -1.42 5.74
C ALA A 102 -2.64 -0.25 4.84
N LEU A 103 -3.85 0.27 5.03
CA LEU A 103 -4.42 1.37 4.27
C LEU A 103 -4.46 2.62 5.14
N VAL A 104 -3.83 3.69 4.68
CA VAL A 104 -3.83 5.00 5.32
C VAL A 104 -4.50 6.00 4.38
N GLU A 105 -5.58 6.63 4.84
CA GLU A 105 -6.35 7.63 4.08
C GLU A 105 -6.87 8.73 4.99
N TYR A 106 -6.96 9.96 4.48
CA TYR A 106 -7.53 11.08 5.22
C TYR A 106 -9.00 10.85 5.55
N ARG A 107 -9.40 11.20 6.78
CA ARG A 107 -10.76 10.99 7.30
C ARG A 107 -11.79 11.86 6.56
N ALA A 108 -12.72 11.24 5.85
CA ALA A 108 -13.84 11.95 5.22
C ALA A 108 -14.89 12.37 6.25
N GLU A 109 -15.01 11.63 7.35
CA GLU A 109 -15.97 11.89 8.45
C GLU A 109 -15.61 13.11 9.29
N ASP A 110 -14.35 13.55 9.26
CA ASP A 110 -13.88 14.68 10.06
C ASP A 110 -13.83 15.95 9.22
N PRO A 111 -14.74 16.91 9.46
CA PRO A 111 -14.77 18.19 8.75
C PRO A 111 -13.58 19.10 9.10
N SER A 112 -12.89 18.85 10.20
CA SER A 112 -11.72 19.63 10.63
C SER A 112 -10.44 19.28 9.83
N VAL A 113 -10.43 18.14 9.15
CA VAL A 113 -9.31 17.76 8.27
C VAL A 113 -9.34 18.62 7.01
N ALA A 114 -8.38 19.54 6.91
CA ALA A 114 -8.30 20.55 5.84
C ALA A 114 -7.72 20.02 4.53
N ILE A 115 -8.30 18.93 4.03
CA ILE A 115 -7.93 18.27 2.76
C ILE A 115 -9.14 18.32 1.81
N LYS A 116 -8.89 18.42 0.51
CA LYS A 116 -9.96 18.41 -0.50
C LYS A 116 -10.79 17.12 -0.39
N PRO A 117 -12.13 17.18 -0.52
CA PRO A 117 -13.00 16.02 -0.37
C PRO A 117 -12.62 14.82 -1.24
N LEU A 118 -12.10 15.04 -2.45
CA LEU A 118 -11.65 14.00 -3.37
C LEU A 118 -10.41 13.23 -2.88
N HIS A 119 -9.67 13.77 -1.90
CA HIS A 119 -8.50 13.13 -1.29
C HIS A 119 -8.82 12.59 0.11
N LYS A 120 -10.09 12.39 0.40
CA LYS A 120 -10.57 11.81 1.66
C LYS A 120 -11.35 10.52 1.38
N MET A 121 -11.26 9.58 2.30
CA MET A 121 -12.03 8.35 2.27
C MET A 121 -12.66 8.08 3.63
N SER A 122 -13.92 7.64 3.66
CA SER A 122 -14.54 7.20 4.89
C SER A 122 -14.10 5.77 5.25
N GLN A 123 -14.05 5.46 6.54
CA GLN A 123 -13.76 4.11 7.00
C GLN A 123 -14.78 3.10 6.44
N GLU A 124 -16.07 3.47 6.42
CA GLU A 124 -17.12 2.61 5.88
C GLU A 124 -16.91 2.31 4.40
N GLN A 125 -16.54 3.31 3.60
CA GLN A 125 -16.25 3.13 2.19
C GLN A 125 -15.05 2.19 2.00
N ALA A 126 -13.96 2.42 2.71
CA ALA A 126 -12.75 1.59 2.61
C ALA A 126 -13.04 0.13 2.99
N ILE A 127 -13.78 -0.12 4.06
CA ILE A 127 -14.16 -1.47 4.49
C ILE A 127 -14.99 -2.14 3.39
N ARG A 128 -16.04 -1.48 2.90
CA ARG A 128 -16.91 -2.02 1.85
C ARG A 128 -16.15 -2.38 0.58
N GLU A 129 -15.22 -1.51 0.13
CA GLU A 129 -14.46 -1.75 -1.08
C GLU A 129 -13.44 -2.88 -0.91
N MET A 130 -12.72 -2.91 0.21
CA MET A 130 -11.74 -3.96 0.50
C MET A 130 -12.41 -5.34 0.71
N GLU A 131 -13.56 -5.39 1.37
CA GLU A 131 -14.32 -6.62 1.54
C GLU A 131 -14.91 -7.13 0.21
N ALA A 132 -15.31 -6.25 -0.69
CA ALA A 132 -15.75 -6.62 -2.03
C ALA A 132 -14.62 -7.26 -2.88
N LEU A 133 -13.35 -7.05 -2.51
CA LEU A 133 -12.19 -7.69 -3.12
C LEU A 133 -11.85 -9.06 -2.48
N GLY A 134 -12.53 -9.44 -1.38
CA GLY A 134 -12.29 -10.67 -0.63
C GLY A 134 -11.36 -10.51 0.58
N LEU A 135 -10.90 -9.30 0.86
CA LEU A 135 -10.16 -8.99 2.09
C LEU A 135 -11.13 -8.94 3.27
N ARG A 136 -10.63 -9.19 4.49
CA ARG A 136 -11.40 -9.04 5.74
C ARG A 136 -10.84 -7.89 6.54
N TRP A 137 -11.69 -6.96 6.95
CA TRP A 137 -11.31 -5.92 7.89
C TRP A 137 -10.89 -6.54 9.23
N ALA A 138 -9.73 -6.13 9.73
CA ALA A 138 -9.15 -6.65 10.96
C ALA A 138 -9.19 -5.62 12.10
N ALA A 139 -8.79 -4.39 11.83
CA ALA A 139 -8.75 -3.32 12.82
C ALA A 139 -8.60 -1.95 12.16
N THR A 140 -8.95 -0.92 12.92
CA THR A 140 -8.57 0.48 12.65
C THR A 140 -7.82 1.02 13.86
N SER A 141 -6.74 1.73 13.61
CA SER A 141 -5.94 2.40 14.65
C SER A 141 -6.19 3.90 14.63
N ASP A 142 -6.44 4.49 15.79
CA ASP A 142 -6.66 5.93 15.98
C ASP A 142 -5.37 6.71 16.29
N ARG A 143 -4.21 6.13 16.02
CA ARG A 143 -2.91 6.77 16.28
C ARG A 143 -2.64 7.98 15.39
N LEU A 144 -3.26 8.04 14.21
CA LEU A 144 -3.12 9.14 13.27
C LEU A 144 -4.30 10.10 13.44
N PRO A 145 -4.06 11.39 13.80
CA PRO A 145 -5.14 12.30 14.15
C PRO A 145 -6.03 12.67 12.95
N GLN A 146 -5.50 12.70 11.75
CA GLN A 146 -6.21 13.15 10.54
C GLN A 146 -6.51 12.03 9.55
N GLN A 147 -5.93 10.85 9.74
CA GLN A 147 -6.05 9.71 8.82
C GLN A 147 -6.61 8.50 9.54
N HIS A 148 -7.27 7.63 8.78
CA HIS A 148 -7.52 6.25 9.17
C HIS A 148 -6.26 5.43 8.92
N LEU A 149 -5.86 4.60 9.88
CA LEU A 149 -4.90 3.51 9.65
C LEU A 149 -5.66 2.20 9.81
N MET A 150 -6.03 1.61 8.69
CA MET A 150 -6.88 0.42 8.63
C MET A 150 -6.08 -0.80 8.21
N PHE A 151 -6.36 -1.93 8.83
CA PHE A 151 -5.74 -3.20 8.52
C PHE A 151 -6.78 -4.18 7.97
N PHE A 152 -6.42 -4.81 6.85
CA PHE A 152 -7.20 -5.87 6.22
C PHE A 152 -6.33 -7.11 6.06
N THR A 153 -6.95 -8.29 6.02
CA THR A 153 -6.24 -9.57 5.89
C THR A 153 -6.82 -10.35 4.72
N ARG A 154 -5.94 -10.92 3.89
CA ARG A 154 -6.35 -11.96 2.94
C ARG A 154 -6.63 -13.23 3.74
N PRO A 155 -7.81 -13.88 3.62
CA PRO A 155 -8.07 -15.19 4.22
C PRO A 155 -6.97 -16.20 3.87
N ALA A 156 -6.72 -17.14 4.80
CA ALA A 156 -5.68 -18.17 4.61
C ALA A 156 -6.13 -19.32 3.72
N ASP A 157 -7.44 -19.42 3.46
CA ASP A 157 -8.14 -20.48 2.73
C ASP A 157 -9.01 -19.92 1.60
#